data_2e28f54c439e49f3d3558b256ebd90c2
#
_entry.id   2e28f54c439e49f3d3558b256ebd90c2
#
_cell.length_a   1.000
_cell.length_b   1.000
_cell.length_c   1.000
_cell.angle_alpha   90.00
_cell.angle_beta   90.00
_cell.angle_gamma   90.00
#
_symmetry.space_group_name_H-M   'P 1'
#
loop_
_entity.id
_entity.type
_entity.pdbx_description
1 polymer ?
#
loop_
_entity_poly.entity_id
_entity_poly.type
_entity_poly.pdbx_seq_one_letter_code
_entity_poly.pdbx_strand_id
1 'polypeptide(L)'
;MNKIHDVLIIGAGVTGTMIARELSKYLLDVVILDKNNDAGDATSSANSAIVHSGYDPEPGSLKAKFNVLGNAKYPELVKELDVPFEQCGSLTIATEDEQLEVLKELANRSKLNGVTVQLLKKEEVLKMEPNLNPEVKGALFAPTAGIIDPFNLVVHAMENAIDNGVTFLRSQEVLAIKKENGGYTVKTNKEELFARVVINAAGVKSDKIASMIEPIDWAITPRKGEYYVLDHYAEGLVRHTIFPLPSKKGKGVLVSQTTSGNYIVGPRDRKSVV
;
A
#
# COMPACT_ATOMS: atom_id res chain seq x y z
N MET A 1 -22.25 31.50 11.35
CA MET A 1 -20.92 31.36 10.71
C MET A 1 -20.68 29.86 10.54
N ASN A 2 -20.33 29.44 9.34
CA ASN A 2 -19.94 28.03 9.13
C ASN A 2 -18.71 27.72 9.96
N LYS A 3 -18.64 26.53 10.54
CA LYS A 3 -17.48 26.06 11.31
C LYS A 3 -16.24 26.07 10.40
N ILE A 4 -15.13 26.61 10.91
CA ILE A 4 -13.84 26.61 10.21
C ILE A 4 -13.03 25.43 10.73
N HIS A 5 -12.71 24.48 9.86
CA HIS A 5 -11.84 23.37 10.19
C HIS A 5 -10.36 23.73 9.97
N ASP A 6 -9.45 23.19 10.76
CA ASP A 6 -8.02 23.40 10.54
C ASP A 6 -7.55 22.59 9.33
N VAL A 7 -7.96 21.31 9.27
CA VAL A 7 -7.57 20.39 8.19
C VAL A 7 -8.78 19.60 7.69
N LEU A 8 -8.94 19.53 6.38
CA LEU A 8 -9.89 18.65 5.71
C LEU A 8 -9.14 17.68 4.82
N ILE A 9 -9.34 16.37 5.05
CA ILE A 9 -8.71 15.28 4.30
C ILE A 9 -9.74 14.69 3.35
N ILE A 10 -9.41 14.60 2.06
CA ILE A 10 -10.27 14.01 1.02
C ILE A 10 -9.80 12.59 0.71
N GLY A 11 -10.60 11.60 1.09
CA GLY A 11 -10.35 10.18 0.89
C GLY A 11 -9.95 9.47 2.18
N ALA A 12 -10.74 8.47 2.58
CA ALA A 12 -10.56 7.63 3.77
C ALA A 12 -9.93 6.26 3.44
N GLY A 13 -9.04 6.21 2.44
CA GLY A 13 -8.13 5.09 2.20
C GLY A 13 -6.97 5.11 3.19
N VAL A 14 -6.05 4.12 3.09
CA VAL A 14 -4.89 3.98 4.00
C VAL A 14 -4.10 5.28 4.15
N THR A 15 -3.91 6.05 3.09
CA THR A 15 -3.18 7.32 3.16
C THR A 15 -3.91 8.36 4.00
N GLY A 16 -5.21 8.55 3.76
CA GLY A 16 -6.01 9.53 4.49
C GLY A 16 -6.20 9.18 5.95
N THR A 17 -6.48 7.90 6.26
CA THR A 17 -6.67 7.43 7.64
C THR A 17 -5.39 7.53 8.47
N MET A 18 -4.23 7.19 7.88
CA MET A 18 -2.93 7.32 8.55
C MET A 18 -2.56 8.80 8.78
N ILE A 19 -2.88 9.70 7.84
CA ILE A 19 -2.70 11.14 8.03
C ILE A 19 -3.64 11.65 9.13
N ALA A 20 -4.91 11.26 9.11
CA ALA A 20 -5.89 11.64 10.13
C ALA A 20 -5.43 11.19 11.53
N ARG A 21 -4.99 9.93 11.66
CA ARG A 21 -4.41 9.39 12.90
C ARG A 21 -3.19 10.20 13.36
N GLU A 22 -2.29 10.57 12.46
CA GLU A 22 -1.12 11.34 12.85
C GLU A 22 -1.50 12.76 13.29
N LEU A 23 -2.45 13.40 12.61
CA LEU A 23 -2.93 14.75 12.96
C LEU A 23 -3.76 14.75 14.24
N SER A 24 -4.41 13.64 14.60
CA SER A 24 -5.19 13.55 15.85
C SER A 24 -4.35 13.66 17.12
N LYS A 25 -3.03 13.57 17.03
CA LYS A 25 -2.10 13.81 18.13
C LYS A 25 -1.95 15.29 18.49
N TYR A 26 -2.51 16.19 17.70
CA TYR A 26 -2.38 17.63 17.86
C TYR A 26 -3.75 18.25 18.15
N LEU A 27 -3.74 19.46 18.76
CA LEU A 27 -4.96 20.23 19.02
C LEU A 27 -5.46 20.90 17.73
N LEU A 28 -5.92 20.09 16.78
CA LEU A 28 -6.43 20.50 15.49
C LEU A 28 -7.88 20.01 15.30
N ASP A 29 -8.72 20.84 14.70
CA ASP A 29 -10.03 20.40 14.22
C ASP A 29 -9.87 19.75 12.83
N VAL A 30 -9.77 18.41 12.83
CA VAL A 30 -9.53 17.61 11.64
C VAL A 30 -10.82 16.94 11.19
N VAL A 31 -11.15 17.10 9.92
CA VAL A 31 -12.24 16.40 9.24
C VAL A 31 -11.67 15.55 8.12
N ILE A 32 -12.10 14.29 8.04
CA ILE A 32 -11.84 13.43 6.90
C ILE A 32 -13.17 13.04 6.26
N LEU A 33 -13.23 13.05 4.94
CA LEU A 33 -14.42 12.65 4.20
C LEU A 33 -14.12 11.63 3.11
N ASP A 34 -15.09 10.78 2.83
CA ASP A 34 -15.06 9.84 1.70
C ASP A 34 -16.44 9.77 1.03
N LYS A 35 -16.41 9.55 -0.29
CA LYS A 35 -17.64 9.35 -1.08
C LYS A 35 -18.33 8.01 -0.76
N ASN A 36 -17.57 7.03 -0.30
CA ASN A 36 -18.07 5.73 0.10
C ASN A 36 -18.63 5.76 1.53
N ASN A 37 -19.34 4.71 1.90
CA ASN A 37 -20.00 4.63 3.20
C ASN A 37 -19.05 4.15 4.31
N ASP A 38 -17.84 3.70 3.96
CA ASP A 38 -16.86 3.22 4.93
C ASP A 38 -15.44 3.59 4.55
N ALA A 39 -14.52 3.49 5.52
CA ALA A 39 -13.11 3.67 5.30
C ALA A 39 -12.51 2.48 4.54
N GLY A 40 -11.56 2.75 3.64
CA GLY A 40 -10.85 1.71 2.91
C GLY A 40 -11.58 1.09 1.72
N ASP A 41 -12.82 1.46 1.46
CA ASP A 41 -13.68 0.87 0.42
C ASP A 41 -13.28 1.28 -1.00
N ALA A 42 -12.00 1.04 -1.34
CA ALA A 42 -11.41 1.25 -2.66
C ALA A 42 -10.11 0.43 -2.81
N THR A 43 -9.03 1.06 -3.30
CA THR A 43 -7.72 0.40 -3.51
C THR A 43 -7.11 -0.16 -2.22
N SER A 44 -7.44 0.42 -1.06
CA SER A 44 -6.91 -0.03 0.23
C SER A 44 -7.43 -1.40 0.67
N SER A 45 -8.58 -1.84 0.18
CA SER A 45 -9.12 -3.19 0.36
C SER A 45 -8.87 -4.12 -0.84
N ALA A 46 -8.32 -3.59 -1.95
CA ALA A 46 -8.08 -4.33 -3.19
C ALA A 46 -6.60 -4.30 -3.58
N ASN A 47 -5.76 -4.98 -2.79
CA ASN A 47 -4.32 -5.05 -2.97
C ASN A 47 -3.78 -6.43 -2.51
N SER A 48 -2.47 -6.65 -2.66
CA SER A 48 -1.82 -7.90 -2.27
C SER A 48 -1.42 -7.98 -0.79
N ALA A 49 -1.70 -6.95 0.00
CA ALA A 49 -1.44 -6.90 1.44
C ALA A 49 0.04 -7.12 1.86
N ILE A 50 0.97 -6.82 0.96
CA ILE A 50 2.40 -7.05 1.18
C ILE A 50 3.06 -5.79 1.74
N VAL A 51 3.77 -5.94 2.84
CA VAL A 51 4.67 -4.94 3.39
C VAL A 51 6.05 -5.14 2.78
N HIS A 52 6.37 -4.32 1.78
CA HIS A 52 7.65 -4.40 1.07
C HIS A 52 8.81 -3.88 1.93
N SER A 53 9.99 -4.51 1.82
CA SER A 53 11.20 -4.11 2.55
C SER A 53 11.91 -2.89 1.97
N GLY A 54 11.71 -2.55 0.70
CA GLY A 54 12.29 -1.36 0.07
C GLY A 54 13.59 -1.60 -0.72
N TYR A 55 13.95 -2.85 -1.01
CA TYR A 55 15.17 -3.16 -1.78
C TYR A 55 15.06 -2.81 -3.27
N ASP A 56 13.85 -2.88 -3.85
CA ASP A 56 13.61 -2.76 -5.30
C ASP A 56 13.55 -1.32 -5.84
N PRO A 57 12.94 -0.33 -5.15
CA PRO A 57 12.80 1.01 -5.70
C PRO A 57 14.13 1.66 -6.05
N GLU A 58 14.11 2.55 -7.06
CA GLU A 58 15.28 3.30 -7.51
C GLU A 58 15.87 4.14 -6.37
N PRO A 59 17.18 3.99 -6.08
CA PRO A 59 17.85 4.70 -5.00
C PRO A 59 17.72 6.22 -5.16
N GLY A 60 17.53 6.93 -4.03
CA GLY A 60 17.35 8.39 -4.01
C GLY A 60 15.92 8.85 -4.33
N SER A 61 15.05 7.97 -4.80
CA SER A 61 13.64 8.31 -5.03
C SER A 61 12.85 8.41 -3.72
N LEU A 62 11.75 9.20 -3.73
CA LEU A 62 10.82 9.26 -2.61
C LEU A 62 10.20 7.88 -2.34
N LYS A 63 10.00 7.07 -3.38
CA LYS A 63 9.50 5.70 -3.25
C LYS A 63 10.45 4.84 -2.43
N ALA A 64 11.77 4.88 -2.69
CA ALA A 64 12.76 4.16 -1.91
C ALA A 64 12.77 4.64 -0.46
N LYS A 65 12.86 5.96 -0.25
CA LYS A 65 12.88 6.57 1.08
C LYS A 65 11.67 6.15 1.92
N PHE A 66 10.46 6.35 1.41
CA PHE A 66 9.24 6.09 2.18
C PHE A 66 8.91 4.60 2.28
N ASN A 67 9.35 3.76 1.35
CA ASN A 67 9.22 2.32 1.49
C ASN A 67 10.02 1.81 2.70
N VAL A 68 11.29 2.20 2.82
CA VAL A 68 12.16 1.81 3.93
C VAL A 68 11.66 2.37 5.27
N LEU A 69 11.32 3.66 5.31
CA LEU A 69 10.78 4.30 6.52
C LEU A 69 9.44 3.67 6.95
N GLY A 70 8.57 3.35 5.99
CA GLY A 70 7.30 2.70 6.25
C GLY A 70 7.52 1.29 6.80
N ASN A 71 8.35 0.47 6.13
CA ASN A 71 8.66 -0.89 6.59
C ASN A 71 9.14 -0.91 8.05
N ALA A 72 10.05 0.00 8.42
CA ALA A 72 10.58 0.08 9.78
C ALA A 72 9.52 0.43 10.85
N LYS A 73 8.42 1.09 10.47
CA LYS A 73 7.34 1.47 11.40
C LYS A 73 6.30 0.37 11.64
N TYR A 74 6.17 -0.59 10.73
CA TYR A 74 5.09 -1.59 10.82
C TYR A 74 5.09 -2.40 12.13
N PRO A 75 6.22 -2.89 12.66
CA PRO A 75 6.20 -3.71 13.88
C PRO A 75 5.62 -3.00 15.11
N GLU A 76 5.79 -1.68 15.22
CA GLU A 76 5.21 -0.86 16.28
C GLU A 76 3.75 -0.50 15.97
N LEU A 77 3.51 -0.02 14.74
CA LEU A 77 2.20 0.41 14.28
C LEU A 77 1.12 -0.69 14.42
N VAL A 78 1.46 -1.92 14.03
CA VAL A 78 0.49 -3.04 14.09
C VAL A 78 0.15 -3.44 15.51
N LYS A 79 1.07 -3.26 16.46
CA LYS A 79 0.78 -3.46 17.89
C LYS A 79 -0.11 -2.36 18.45
N GLU A 80 0.15 -1.10 18.10
CA GLU A 80 -0.66 0.04 18.53
C GLU A 80 -2.10 -0.04 18.00
N LEU A 81 -2.29 -0.55 16.79
CA LEU A 81 -3.58 -0.64 16.13
C LEU A 81 -4.24 -2.03 16.23
N ASP A 82 -3.60 -3.00 16.87
CA ASP A 82 -4.07 -4.40 16.95
C ASP A 82 -4.41 -4.98 15.58
N VAL A 83 -3.46 -4.87 14.63
CA VAL A 83 -3.62 -5.32 13.24
C VAL A 83 -2.85 -6.62 13.01
N PRO A 84 -3.49 -7.67 12.46
CA PRO A 84 -2.78 -8.89 12.07
C PRO A 84 -1.64 -8.60 11.09
N PHE A 85 -0.43 -8.99 11.46
CA PHE A 85 0.79 -8.80 10.69
C PHE A 85 1.75 -9.95 10.91
N GLU A 86 2.36 -10.43 9.83
CA GLU A 86 3.39 -11.45 9.88
C GLU A 86 4.61 -11.00 9.06
N GLN A 87 5.77 -10.90 9.72
CA GLN A 87 7.04 -10.63 9.06
C GLN A 87 7.61 -11.93 8.50
N CYS A 88 6.96 -12.48 7.50
CA CYS A 88 7.32 -13.77 6.88
C CYS A 88 8.53 -13.65 5.93
N GLY A 89 8.96 -12.45 5.57
CA GLY A 89 9.98 -12.24 4.54
C GLY A 89 9.45 -12.43 3.11
N SER A 90 10.31 -12.14 2.13
CA SER A 90 10.00 -12.38 0.72
C SER A 90 11.19 -12.94 -0.03
N LEU A 91 10.92 -13.78 -1.03
CA LEU A 91 11.90 -14.35 -1.94
C LEU A 91 11.64 -13.84 -3.37
N THR A 92 12.61 -13.16 -3.95
CA THR A 92 12.61 -12.87 -5.39
C THR A 92 13.41 -13.96 -6.08
N ILE A 93 12.73 -14.85 -6.80
CA ILE A 93 13.31 -16.08 -7.35
C ILE A 93 13.79 -15.89 -8.80
N ALA A 94 14.93 -16.47 -9.13
CA ALA A 94 15.44 -16.65 -10.48
C ALA A 94 15.15 -18.09 -10.94
N THR A 95 14.60 -18.22 -12.15
CA THR A 95 14.31 -19.51 -12.81
C THR A 95 15.21 -19.75 -14.03
N GLU A 96 15.93 -18.75 -14.47
CA GLU A 96 16.88 -18.75 -15.59
C GLU A 96 18.25 -18.26 -15.11
N ASP A 97 19.33 -18.75 -15.71
CA ASP A 97 20.68 -18.41 -15.25
C ASP A 97 21.01 -16.93 -15.44
N GLU A 98 20.49 -16.30 -16.49
CA GLU A 98 20.66 -14.87 -16.76
C GLU A 98 20.03 -13.98 -15.67
N GLN A 99 19.00 -14.47 -14.99
CA GLN A 99 18.33 -13.75 -13.92
C GLN A 99 19.17 -13.67 -12.62
N LEU A 100 20.22 -14.49 -12.48
CA LEU A 100 21.12 -14.41 -11.33
C LEU A 100 21.86 -13.07 -11.27
N GLU A 101 22.19 -12.48 -12.43
CA GLU A 101 22.80 -11.14 -12.46
C GLU A 101 21.80 -10.07 -12.00
N VAL A 102 20.52 -10.21 -12.37
CA VAL A 102 19.46 -9.29 -11.91
C VAL A 102 19.31 -9.35 -10.39
N LEU A 103 19.42 -10.54 -9.77
CA LEU A 103 19.40 -10.66 -8.30
C LEU A 103 20.59 -9.92 -7.66
N LYS A 104 21.77 -9.98 -8.28
CA LYS A 104 22.97 -9.25 -7.80
C LYS A 104 22.77 -7.73 -7.92
N GLU A 105 22.21 -7.26 -9.01
CA GLU A 105 21.84 -5.85 -9.19
C GLU A 105 20.86 -5.37 -8.12
N LEU A 106 19.82 -6.14 -7.85
CA LEU A 106 18.85 -5.86 -6.77
C LEU A 106 19.52 -5.85 -5.38
N ALA A 107 20.45 -6.78 -5.12
CA ALA A 107 21.23 -6.80 -3.89
C ALA A 107 22.16 -5.58 -3.74
N ASN A 108 22.73 -5.06 -4.85
CA ASN A 108 23.50 -3.83 -4.83
C ASN A 108 22.59 -2.61 -4.61
N ARG A 109 21.44 -2.59 -5.25
CA ARG A 109 20.41 -1.54 -5.06
C ARG A 109 19.92 -1.50 -3.62
N SER A 110 19.69 -2.67 -3.00
CA SER A 110 19.26 -2.75 -1.59
C SER A 110 20.26 -2.08 -0.64
N LYS A 111 21.56 -2.22 -0.87
CA LYS A 111 22.61 -1.56 -0.08
C LYS A 111 22.48 -0.03 -0.15
N LEU A 112 22.23 0.51 -1.35
CA LEU A 112 22.02 1.94 -1.56
C LEU A 112 20.76 2.46 -0.87
N ASN A 113 19.73 1.61 -0.75
CA ASN A 113 18.50 1.92 -0.04
C ASN A 113 18.57 1.66 1.48
N GLY A 114 19.70 1.11 1.98
CA GLY A 114 19.86 0.77 3.40
C GLY A 114 19.07 -0.46 3.84
N VAL A 115 18.75 -1.37 2.92
CA VAL A 115 17.97 -2.59 3.17
C VAL A 115 18.89 -3.81 3.18
N THR A 116 18.79 -4.63 4.24
CA THR A 116 19.52 -5.90 4.33
C THR A 116 18.79 -6.98 3.57
N VAL A 117 19.49 -7.63 2.64
CA VAL A 117 19.01 -8.79 1.88
C VAL A 117 20.08 -9.87 1.83
N GLN A 118 19.70 -11.10 1.47
CA GLN A 118 20.61 -12.24 1.30
C GLN A 118 20.43 -12.83 -0.09
N LEU A 119 21.52 -13.11 -0.78
CA LEU A 119 21.51 -13.91 -2.01
C LEU A 119 21.62 -15.38 -1.61
N LEU A 120 20.63 -16.14 -1.99
CA LEU A 120 20.51 -17.57 -1.69
C LEU A 120 20.79 -18.42 -2.93
N LYS A 121 21.54 -19.51 -2.77
CA LYS A 121 21.71 -20.55 -3.77
C LYS A 121 20.46 -21.44 -3.82
N LYS A 122 20.34 -22.20 -4.90
CA LYS A 122 19.23 -23.15 -5.15
C LYS A 122 18.92 -24.02 -3.92
N GLU A 123 19.94 -24.63 -3.31
CA GLU A 123 19.77 -25.56 -2.19
C GLU A 123 19.18 -24.85 -0.95
N GLU A 124 19.60 -23.61 -0.71
CA GLU A 124 19.10 -22.78 0.40
C GLU A 124 17.65 -22.39 0.15
N VAL A 125 17.32 -22.01 -1.09
CA VAL A 125 15.95 -21.65 -1.49
C VAL A 125 15.01 -22.84 -1.31
N LEU A 126 15.39 -24.03 -1.80
CA LEU A 126 14.57 -25.25 -1.70
C LEU A 126 14.44 -25.76 -0.25
N LYS A 127 15.41 -25.45 0.60
CA LYS A 127 15.29 -25.73 2.04
C LYS A 127 14.28 -24.83 2.72
N MET A 128 14.22 -23.54 2.34
CA MET A 128 13.25 -22.57 2.86
C MET A 128 11.84 -22.85 2.31
N GLU A 129 11.75 -23.14 1.01
CA GLU A 129 10.50 -23.34 0.26
C GLU A 129 10.53 -24.66 -0.52
N PRO A 130 10.25 -25.78 0.15
CA PRO A 130 10.35 -27.12 -0.46
C PRO A 130 9.40 -27.36 -1.63
N ASN A 131 8.31 -26.60 -1.69
CA ASN A 131 7.26 -26.73 -2.72
C ASN A 131 7.56 -25.91 -4.00
N LEU A 132 8.66 -25.16 -4.03
CA LEU A 132 9.06 -24.49 -5.27
C LEU A 132 9.54 -25.48 -6.33
N ASN A 133 9.39 -25.07 -7.59
CA ASN A 133 9.93 -25.84 -8.71
C ASN A 133 11.44 -26.08 -8.49
N PRO A 134 11.91 -27.34 -8.56
CA PRO A 134 13.32 -27.70 -8.43
C PRO A 134 14.25 -27.06 -9.47
N GLU A 135 13.71 -26.48 -10.54
CA GLU A 135 14.47 -25.73 -11.56
C GLU A 135 14.90 -24.32 -11.10
N VAL A 136 14.47 -23.86 -9.91
CA VAL A 136 14.91 -22.57 -9.35
C VAL A 136 16.45 -22.50 -9.30
N LYS A 137 17.02 -21.36 -9.70
CA LYS A 137 18.48 -21.14 -9.77
C LYS A 137 19.04 -20.45 -8.53
N GLY A 138 18.25 -19.61 -7.89
CA GLY A 138 18.59 -18.87 -6.70
C GLY A 138 17.53 -17.87 -6.35
N ALA A 139 17.73 -17.12 -5.28
CA ALA A 139 16.82 -16.07 -4.86
C ALA A 139 17.52 -14.93 -4.13
N LEU A 140 16.85 -13.78 -4.07
CA LEU A 140 17.12 -12.71 -3.13
C LEU A 140 16.09 -12.78 -2.01
N PHE A 141 16.55 -12.97 -0.79
CA PHE A 141 15.72 -13.00 0.41
C PHE A 141 15.73 -11.65 1.11
N ALA A 142 14.56 -11.07 1.36
CA ALA A 142 14.36 -9.84 2.10
C ALA A 142 13.61 -10.12 3.40
N PRO A 143 14.31 -10.23 4.55
CA PRO A 143 13.73 -10.70 5.80
C PRO A 143 12.75 -9.74 6.45
N THR A 144 12.79 -8.45 6.12
CA THR A 144 11.89 -7.44 6.70
C THR A 144 10.56 -7.28 5.95
N ALA A 145 10.38 -7.99 4.83
CA ALA A 145 9.10 -8.03 4.15
C ALA A 145 8.08 -8.83 4.99
N GLY A 146 6.80 -8.54 4.79
CA GLY A 146 5.74 -9.23 5.52
C GLY A 146 4.39 -9.13 4.82
N ILE A 147 3.39 -9.68 5.46
CA ILE A 147 1.98 -9.59 5.07
C ILE A 147 1.17 -8.95 6.21
N ILE A 148 0.12 -8.24 5.86
CA ILE A 148 -0.72 -7.51 6.81
C ILE A 148 -2.19 -7.70 6.47
N ASP A 149 -3.09 -7.50 7.44
CA ASP A 149 -4.50 -7.30 7.14
C ASP A 149 -4.73 -5.86 6.67
N PRO A 150 -4.98 -5.63 5.37
CA PRO A 150 -5.15 -4.29 4.83
C PRO A 150 -6.48 -3.66 5.22
N PHE A 151 -7.49 -4.46 5.55
CA PHE A 151 -8.80 -3.99 6.00
C PHE A 151 -8.69 -3.44 7.42
N ASN A 152 -8.20 -4.26 8.36
CA ASN A 152 -8.04 -3.88 9.74
C ASN A 152 -7.07 -2.70 9.90
N LEU A 153 -6.02 -2.62 9.08
CA LEU A 153 -5.12 -1.46 9.11
C LEU A 153 -5.85 -0.14 8.89
N VAL A 154 -6.74 -0.08 7.90
CA VAL A 154 -7.45 1.16 7.56
C VAL A 154 -8.56 1.44 8.57
N VAL A 155 -9.32 0.43 8.96
CA VAL A 155 -10.43 0.56 9.91
C VAL A 155 -9.92 0.99 11.27
N HIS A 156 -8.93 0.29 11.84
CA HIS A 156 -8.37 0.62 13.16
C HIS A 156 -7.63 1.97 13.16
N ALA A 157 -6.96 2.34 12.05
CA ALA A 157 -6.38 3.68 11.93
C ALA A 157 -7.46 4.77 11.94
N MET A 158 -8.61 4.53 11.30
CA MET A 158 -9.74 5.47 11.32
C MET A 158 -10.39 5.54 12.70
N GLU A 159 -10.67 4.41 13.32
CA GLU A 159 -11.25 4.34 14.66
C GLU A 159 -10.35 5.06 15.67
N ASN A 160 -9.05 4.79 15.64
CA ASN A 160 -8.08 5.50 16.48
C ASN A 160 -8.09 7.01 16.24
N ALA A 161 -8.21 7.47 14.99
CA ALA A 161 -8.33 8.88 14.68
C ALA A 161 -9.64 9.50 15.24
N ILE A 162 -10.77 8.78 15.11
CA ILE A 162 -12.08 9.23 15.63
C ILE A 162 -12.05 9.31 17.15
N ASP A 163 -11.51 8.32 17.83
CA ASP A 163 -11.37 8.29 19.29
C ASP A 163 -10.53 9.46 19.82
N ASN A 164 -9.61 9.97 18.99
CA ASN A 164 -8.79 11.14 19.27
C ASN A 164 -9.34 12.44 18.64
N GLY A 165 -10.63 12.51 18.31
CA GLY A 165 -11.35 13.73 17.98
C GLY A 165 -11.45 14.09 16.49
N VAL A 166 -11.00 13.23 15.57
CA VAL A 166 -11.22 13.43 14.14
C VAL A 166 -12.68 13.17 13.77
N THR A 167 -13.28 14.05 12.99
CA THR A 167 -14.62 13.87 12.45
C THR A 167 -14.55 13.13 11.11
N PHE A 168 -15.24 11.97 11.00
CA PHE A 168 -15.35 11.24 9.74
C PHE A 168 -16.72 11.46 9.09
N LEU A 169 -16.72 12.01 7.88
CA LEU A 169 -17.93 12.29 7.09
C LEU A 169 -18.04 11.27 5.95
N ARG A 170 -18.93 10.31 6.10
CA ARG A 170 -19.19 9.23 5.15
C ARG A 170 -20.19 9.61 4.07
N SER A 171 -20.09 8.97 2.90
CA SER A 171 -20.98 9.20 1.75
C SER A 171 -21.01 10.68 1.34
N GLN A 172 -19.83 11.34 1.39
CA GLN A 172 -19.64 12.72 0.99
C GLN A 172 -18.67 12.80 -0.20
N GLU A 173 -19.23 13.00 -1.37
CA GLU A 173 -18.44 13.18 -2.60
C GLU A 173 -18.09 14.66 -2.79
N VAL A 174 -16.81 14.94 -2.99
CA VAL A 174 -16.34 16.29 -3.33
C VAL A 174 -16.73 16.61 -4.76
N LEU A 175 -17.46 17.69 -4.96
CA LEU A 175 -17.95 18.17 -6.26
C LEU A 175 -17.16 19.38 -6.77
N ALA A 176 -16.65 20.22 -5.88
CA ALA A 176 -15.84 21.39 -6.22
C ALA A 176 -14.97 21.83 -5.04
N ILE A 177 -13.84 22.44 -5.34
CA ILE A 177 -12.97 23.08 -4.36
C ILE A 177 -12.66 24.49 -4.85
N LYS A 178 -12.86 25.48 -3.99
CA LYS A 178 -12.55 26.88 -4.30
C LYS A 178 -11.56 27.41 -3.28
N LYS A 179 -10.45 27.94 -3.77
CA LYS A 179 -9.48 28.64 -2.92
C LYS A 179 -10.05 30.02 -2.56
N GLU A 180 -10.01 30.34 -1.28
CA GLU A 180 -10.48 31.62 -0.74
C GLU A 180 -9.43 32.27 0.17
N ASN A 181 -9.70 33.48 0.66
CA ASN A 181 -8.80 34.11 1.60
C ASN A 181 -8.79 33.33 2.92
N GLY A 182 -7.62 32.76 3.29
CA GLY A 182 -7.41 32.02 4.52
C GLY A 182 -7.73 30.52 4.45
N GLY A 183 -8.06 29.95 3.27
CA GLY A 183 -8.31 28.52 3.15
C GLY A 183 -9.02 28.08 1.87
N TYR A 184 -9.88 27.10 2.02
CA TYR A 184 -10.60 26.45 0.91
C TYR A 184 -12.04 26.17 1.30
N THR A 185 -12.97 26.49 0.42
CA THR A 185 -14.34 25.98 0.46
C THR A 185 -14.43 24.70 -0.35
N VAL A 186 -14.84 23.62 0.30
CA VAL A 186 -15.04 22.30 -0.30
C VAL A 186 -16.52 22.01 -0.36
N LYS A 187 -17.08 21.95 -1.56
CA LYS A 187 -18.48 21.60 -1.80
C LYS A 187 -18.61 20.11 -1.99
N THR A 188 -19.44 19.49 -1.18
CA THR A 188 -19.82 18.08 -1.31
C THR A 188 -21.24 17.93 -1.86
N ASN A 189 -21.68 16.69 -2.08
CA ASN A 189 -23.06 16.37 -2.41
C ASN A 189 -24.06 16.62 -1.26
N LYS A 190 -23.58 16.93 -0.04
CA LYS A 190 -24.43 17.15 1.13
C LYS A 190 -24.34 18.55 1.71
N GLU A 191 -23.14 19.15 1.72
CA GLU A 191 -22.88 20.42 2.39
C GLU A 191 -21.65 21.13 1.81
N GLU A 192 -21.41 22.35 2.28
CA GLU A 192 -20.19 23.10 2.04
C GLU A 192 -19.40 23.21 3.34
N LEU A 193 -18.10 22.84 3.26
CA LEU A 193 -17.16 22.85 4.37
C LEU A 193 -16.06 23.87 4.09
N PHE A 194 -15.64 24.61 5.11
CA PHE A 194 -14.48 25.49 5.01
C PHE A 194 -13.33 24.93 5.86
N ALA A 195 -12.13 24.84 5.25
CA ALA A 195 -10.93 24.42 5.95
C ALA A 195 -9.73 25.28 5.58
N ARG A 196 -8.82 25.50 6.54
CA ARG A 196 -7.58 26.24 6.30
C ARG A 196 -6.63 25.47 5.40
N VAL A 197 -6.58 24.14 5.56
CA VAL A 197 -5.75 23.23 4.76
C VAL A 197 -6.62 22.10 4.22
N VAL A 198 -6.41 21.76 2.95
CA VAL A 198 -7.04 20.60 2.32
C VAL A 198 -5.94 19.62 1.91
N ILE A 199 -6.09 18.36 2.32
CA ILE A 199 -5.19 17.26 1.96
C ILE A 199 -5.90 16.34 0.97
N ASN A 200 -5.33 16.20 -0.21
CA ASN A 200 -5.83 15.30 -1.23
C ASN A 200 -5.23 13.90 -1.03
N ALA A 201 -6.01 12.99 -0.46
CA ALA A 201 -5.70 11.58 -0.27
C ALA A 201 -6.66 10.66 -1.07
N ALA A 202 -7.21 11.15 -2.19
CA ALA A 202 -8.25 10.48 -2.97
C ALA A 202 -7.76 9.30 -3.85
N GLY A 203 -6.55 8.78 -3.59
CA GLY A 203 -6.00 7.60 -4.27
C GLY A 203 -6.01 7.73 -5.79
N VAL A 204 -6.61 6.78 -6.49
CA VAL A 204 -6.68 6.78 -7.97
C VAL A 204 -7.56 7.90 -8.56
N LYS A 205 -8.15 8.75 -7.74
CA LYS A 205 -8.92 9.93 -8.15
C LYS A 205 -8.25 11.25 -7.73
N SER A 206 -6.99 11.20 -7.25
CA SER A 206 -6.28 12.39 -6.78
C SER A 206 -6.06 13.43 -7.88
N ASP A 207 -5.91 13.00 -9.13
CA ASP A 207 -5.86 13.89 -10.30
C ASP A 207 -7.15 14.69 -10.47
N LYS A 208 -8.32 14.06 -10.28
CA LYS A 208 -9.62 14.72 -10.38
C LYS A 208 -9.81 15.78 -9.28
N ILE A 209 -9.38 15.44 -8.06
CA ILE A 209 -9.44 16.39 -6.95
C ILE A 209 -8.46 17.56 -7.16
N ALA A 210 -7.23 17.29 -7.59
CA ALA A 210 -6.24 18.32 -7.86
C ALA A 210 -6.70 19.29 -8.96
N SER A 211 -7.30 18.79 -10.04
CA SER A 211 -7.81 19.60 -11.15
C SER A 211 -8.98 20.52 -10.79
N MET A 212 -9.63 20.34 -9.62
CA MET A 212 -10.67 21.27 -9.11
C MET A 212 -10.08 22.57 -8.60
N ILE A 213 -8.79 22.60 -8.25
CA ILE A 213 -8.12 23.78 -7.68
C ILE A 213 -7.37 24.56 -8.77
N GLU A 214 -6.63 23.85 -9.62
CA GLU A 214 -5.79 24.42 -10.68
C GLU A 214 -5.62 23.43 -11.84
N PRO A 215 -5.31 23.89 -13.05
CA PRO A 215 -4.95 23.01 -14.15
C PRO A 215 -3.73 22.18 -13.80
N ILE A 216 -3.79 20.87 -14.10
CA ILE A 216 -2.69 19.93 -13.90
C ILE A 216 -2.27 19.31 -15.24
N ASP A 217 -1.01 18.94 -15.39
CA ASP A 217 -0.41 18.34 -16.58
C ASP A 217 -0.20 16.82 -16.45
N TRP A 218 -0.73 16.22 -15.40
CA TRP A 218 -0.64 14.78 -15.11
C TRP A 218 -2.03 14.16 -14.92
N ALA A 219 -2.13 12.85 -15.18
CA ALA A 219 -3.34 12.09 -14.96
C ALA A 219 -3.00 10.69 -14.43
N ILE A 220 -3.90 10.12 -13.63
CA ILE A 220 -3.77 8.76 -13.12
C ILE A 220 -4.52 7.81 -14.05
N THR A 221 -3.81 6.83 -14.61
CA THR A 221 -4.43 5.71 -15.33
C THR A 221 -4.47 4.49 -14.41
N PRO A 222 -5.64 4.15 -13.84
CA PRO A 222 -5.76 2.98 -12.97
C PRO A 222 -5.45 1.69 -13.72
N ARG A 223 -4.72 0.78 -13.06
CA ARG A 223 -4.48 -0.58 -13.56
C ARG A 223 -5.11 -1.58 -12.60
N LYS A 224 -5.91 -2.50 -13.13
CA LYS A 224 -6.50 -3.59 -12.37
C LYS A 224 -5.62 -4.84 -12.48
N GLY A 225 -5.26 -5.41 -11.33
CA GLY A 225 -4.69 -6.74 -11.24
C GLY A 225 -5.74 -7.73 -10.74
N GLU A 226 -5.86 -8.89 -11.38
CA GLU A 226 -6.76 -9.95 -10.94
C GLU A 226 -5.97 -11.03 -10.22
N TYR A 227 -6.47 -11.49 -9.08
CA TYR A 227 -5.85 -12.53 -8.27
C TYR A 227 -6.79 -13.71 -8.12
N TYR A 228 -6.23 -14.90 -8.09
CA TYR A 228 -6.91 -16.08 -7.55
C TYR A 228 -6.68 -16.11 -6.04
N VAL A 229 -7.74 -16.35 -5.30
CA VAL A 229 -7.68 -16.62 -3.86
C VAL A 229 -7.89 -18.11 -3.69
N LEU A 230 -6.88 -18.80 -3.13
CA LEU A 230 -6.96 -20.22 -2.83
C LEU A 230 -7.47 -20.40 -1.40
N ASP A 231 -8.22 -21.46 -1.18
CA ASP A 231 -8.77 -21.79 0.13
C ASP A 231 -7.67 -22.34 1.07
N HIS A 232 -8.00 -22.46 2.35
CA HIS A 232 -7.15 -22.99 3.44
C HIS A 232 -6.58 -24.39 3.16
N TYR A 233 -7.17 -25.18 2.25
CA TYR A 233 -6.62 -26.46 1.79
C TYR A 233 -5.22 -26.34 1.14
N ALA A 234 -4.81 -25.13 0.79
CA ALA A 234 -3.45 -24.86 0.30
C ALA A 234 -2.45 -24.57 1.42
N GLU A 235 -2.78 -24.86 2.69
CA GLU A 235 -1.91 -24.61 3.84
C GLU A 235 -0.52 -25.24 3.63
N GLY A 236 0.52 -24.43 3.89
CA GLY A 236 1.91 -24.84 3.69
C GLY A 236 2.39 -24.76 2.24
N LEU A 237 1.61 -24.21 1.30
CA LEU A 237 2.02 -24.05 -0.09
C LEU A 237 3.34 -23.26 -0.20
N VAL A 238 3.40 -22.09 0.43
CA VAL A 238 4.62 -21.29 0.61
C VAL A 238 4.62 -20.66 2.00
N ARG A 239 5.81 -20.40 2.54
CA ARG A 239 6.02 -19.76 3.84
C ARG A 239 6.37 -18.29 3.74
N HIS A 240 6.91 -17.87 2.60
CA HIS A 240 7.32 -16.53 2.28
C HIS A 240 6.53 -16.01 1.09
N THR A 241 6.47 -14.69 0.93
CA THR A 241 5.96 -14.12 -0.32
C THR A 241 6.95 -14.38 -1.45
N ILE A 242 6.50 -15.02 -2.52
CA ILE A 242 7.33 -15.40 -3.67
C ILE A 242 7.10 -14.42 -4.82
N PHE A 243 8.16 -13.74 -5.24
CA PHE A 243 8.19 -12.88 -6.42
C PHE A 243 9.07 -13.52 -7.51
N PRO A 244 8.53 -14.06 -8.61
CA PRO A 244 9.37 -14.44 -9.72
C PRO A 244 9.87 -13.20 -10.47
N LEU A 245 11.13 -13.22 -10.90
CA LEU A 245 11.65 -12.21 -11.82
C LEU A 245 10.92 -12.30 -13.17
N PRO A 246 10.77 -11.16 -13.87
CA PRO A 246 10.24 -11.18 -15.23
C PRO A 246 11.07 -12.11 -16.13
N SER A 247 10.39 -12.96 -16.90
CA SER A 247 11.00 -13.86 -17.88
C SER A 247 10.59 -13.46 -19.30
N LYS A 248 11.14 -14.13 -20.29
CA LYS A 248 10.72 -14.01 -21.71
C LYS A 248 9.22 -14.30 -21.90
N LYS A 249 8.60 -15.02 -20.95
CA LYS A 249 7.17 -15.36 -20.95
C LYS A 249 6.27 -14.28 -20.34
N GLY A 250 6.85 -13.18 -19.80
CA GLY A 250 6.14 -12.05 -19.21
C GLY A 250 6.47 -11.80 -17.74
N LYS A 251 5.67 -10.93 -17.09
CA LYS A 251 5.77 -10.70 -15.66
C LYS A 251 5.38 -11.95 -14.90
N GLY A 252 6.18 -12.30 -13.91
CA GLY A 252 5.88 -13.42 -13.03
C GLY A 252 4.63 -13.18 -12.17
N VAL A 253 4.02 -14.28 -11.78
CA VAL A 253 2.84 -14.31 -10.89
C VAL A 253 3.34 -14.52 -9.48
N LEU A 254 3.08 -13.56 -8.58
CA LEU A 254 3.42 -13.71 -7.17
C LEU A 254 2.52 -14.77 -6.51
N VAL A 255 3.06 -15.42 -5.51
CA VAL A 255 2.32 -16.30 -4.60
C VAL A 255 2.60 -15.81 -3.18
N SER A 256 1.55 -15.52 -2.42
CA SER A 256 1.68 -15.06 -1.04
C SER A 256 0.57 -15.63 -0.18
N GLN A 257 0.88 -15.91 1.06
CA GLN A 257 -0.08 -16.15 2.10
C GLN A 257 -0.78 -14.83 2.49
N THR A 258 -1.97 -14.90 3.04
CA THR A 258 -2.67 -13.80 3.71
C THR A 258 -2.66 -14.04 5.22
N THR A 259 -2.87 -13.01 5.99
CA THR A 259 -3.01 -13.12 7.47
C THR A 259 -4.23 -13.94 7.90
N SER A 260 -5.17 -14.19 6.98
CA SER A 260 -6.33 -15.06 7.19
C SER A 260 -6.09 -16.52 6.83
N GLY A 261 -4.86 -16.91 6.40
CA GLY A 261 -4.50 -18.28 6.04
C GLY A 261 -4.84 -18.70 4.61
N ASN A 262 -5.45 -17.84 3.81
CA ASN A 262 -5.64 -18.05 2.38
C ASN A 262 -4.34 -17.77 1.61
N TYR A 263 -4.29 -18.17 0.34
CA TYR A 263 -3.21 -17.81 -0.57
C TYR A 263 -3.73 -16.97 -1.72
N ILE A 264 -2.97 -15.97 -2.11
CA ILE A 264 -3.22 -15.18 -3.31
C ILE A 264 -2.19 -15.51 -4.38
N VAL A 265 -2.68 -15.66 -5.60
CA VAL A 265 -1.87 -15.95 -6.79
C VAL A 265 -2.20 -14.91 -7.86
N GLY A 266 -1.26 -14.09 -8.25
CA GLY A 266 -1.51 -12.99 -9.20
C GLY A 266 -0.40 -11.92 -9.13
N PRO A 267 -0.62 -10.73 -9.71
CA PRO A 267 -1.76 -10.39 -10.56
C PRO A 267 -1.64 -10.98 -11.98
N ARG A 268 -2.77 -11.30 -12.59
CA ARG A 268 -2.87 -11.46 -14.02
C ARG A 268 -3.17 -10.09 -14.63
N ASP A 269 -2.25 -9.55 -15.42
CA ASP A 269 -2.45 -8.30 -16.16
C ASP A 269 -3.53 -8.54 -17.23
N ARG A 270 -4.76 -8.08 -16.99
CA ARG A 270 -5.68 -7.77 -18.07
C ARG A 270 -5.51 -6.29 -18.40
N LYS A 271 -5.04 -5.97 -19.59
CA LYS A 271 -5.31 -4.64 -20.16
C LYS A 271 -6.83 -4.49 -20.21
N SER A 272 -7.40 -3.82 -19.24
CA SER A 272 -8.79 -3.38 -19.34
C SER A 272 -8.81 -2.30 -20.42
N VAL A 273 -9.28 -2.67 -21.61
CA VAL A 273 -9.80 -1.72 -22.57
C VAL A 273 -11.11 -1.26 -21.96
N VAL A 274 -11.12 -0.09 -21.39
CA VAL A 274 -12.33 0.67 -21.08
C VAL A 274 -12.52 1.67 -22.19
#